data_797cadc96385f2a73996c71b30e28c34
#
_entry.id   797cadc96385f2a73996c71b30e28c34
#
_cell.length_a   1.000
_cell.length_b   1.000
_cell.length_c   1.000
_cell.angle_alpha   90.00
_cell.angle_beta   90.00
_cell.angle_gamma   90.00
#
_symmetry.space_group_name_H-M   'P 1'
#
loop_
_entity.id
_entity.type
_entity.pdbx_description
1 polymer ?
#
loop_
_entity_poly.entity_id
_entity_poly.type
_entity_poly.pdbx_seq_one_letter_code
_entity_poly.pdbx_strand_id
1 'polypeptide(L)'
;MNVDFRKVLMAAHQFPPVGGSGVQRSVKFVKYLPLFGWEPVVLTRDDKRMAIRDESLLKDLPENIEIIRTPAYDLTTMPWILSKVGKFIAWKILIPDGEILWMRNAIKACLRRIERGDIQALYTTSYPYSDHLLGLEVKKYYPELFWLADFRDEWTNNPYLIDKPHRISRMKKEREMEKDVLKTADILVTNTPIMKDNFVRLNPGIDLENRMYVIPNGFDREDFDELELNKKKNNKFTLTYTGALYGRRKPDLFLESVGNLVSKGQVSKDEILIRFIGSFKHDVLRKLVAQNRLDGAVQLVGYMDHDECLQNMIASDAMLLIEGGGPGSEAFYTGKIFEYIQTNNPILAVVPEKGAAAMLIKDTRTGLVCHWSDIKAIEKGFLRMYNCWKKGECIIEPNREEIAKYDRKALTQSLSELLNKALC
;
A
#
# COMPACT_ATOMS: atom_id res chain seq x y z
N MET A 1 -3.52 33.12 -19.23
CA MET A 1 -4.39 33.25 -18.05
C MET A 1 -3.63 32.68 -16.87
N ASN A 2 -3.26 33.49 -15.88
CA ASN A 2 -2.72 32.93 -14.63
C ASN A 2 -3.85 32.11 -13.99
N VAL A 3 -3.73 30.81 -14.02
CA VAL A 3 -4.58 29.95 -13.21
C VAL A 3 -4.10 30.17 -11.78
N ASP A 4 -4.94 30.79 -10.97
CA ASP A 4 -4.64 30.98 -9.55
C ASP A 4 -4.77 29.60 -8.87
N PHE A 5 -3.66 28.89 -8.77
CA PHE A 5 -3.60 27.56 -8.17
C PHE A 5 -3.83 27.66 -6.67
N ARG A 6 -4.73 26.82 -6.17
CA ARG A 6 -4.98 26.64 -4.73
C ARG A 6 -3.88 25.76 -4.16
N LYS A 7 -3.37 26.10 -2.98
CA LYS A 7 -2.28 25.34 -2.38
C LYS A 7 -2.78 24.42 -1.28
N VAL A 8 -2.31 23.16 -1.34
CA VAL A 8 -2.50 22.17 -0.27
C VAL A 8 -1.15 21.82 0.35
N LEU A 9 -1.03 22.01 1.67
CA LEU A 9 0.15 21.58 2.41
C LEU A 9 0.01 20.09 2.77
N MET A 10 0.86 19.26 2.15
CA MET A 10 0.85 17.81 2.29
C MET A 10 1.92 17.36 3.28
N ALA A 11 1.53 17.02 4.51
CA ALA A 11 2.42 16.39 5.48
C ALA A 11 2.52 14.90 5.19
N ALA A 12 3.67 14.48 4.68
CA ALA A 12 4.00 13.11 4.35
C ALA A 12 5.42 12.81 4.84
N HIS A 13 5.54 12.18 6.01
CA HIS A 13 6.83 11.86 6.62
C HIS A 13 7.74 11.08 5.65
N GLN A 14 7.17 10.14 4.88
CA GLN A 14 7.86 9.38 3.84
C GLN A 14 7.56 10.00 2.47
N PHE A 15 8.60 10.54 1.83
CA PHE A 15 8.53 11.14 0.50
C PHE A 15 9.87 10.97 -0.23
N PRO A 16 9.93 10.92 -1.59
CA PRO A 16 11.18 10.71 -2.31
C PRO A 16 12.32 11.63 -1.85
N PRO A 17 13.56 11.13 -1.85
CA PRO A 17 14.05 9.85 -2.37
C PRO A 17 13.89 8.65 -1.43
N VAL A 18 13.02 8.69 -0.42
CA VAL A 18 12.65 7.50 0.36
C VAL A 18 11.90 6.55 -0.54
N GLY A 19 12.32 5.28 -0.57
CA GLY A 19 11.62 4.22 -1.30
C GLY A 19 10.59 3.49 -0.43
N GLY A 20 9.80 2.65 -1.09
CA GLY A 20 8.83 1.77 -0.45
C GLY A 20 7.37 2.06 -0.81
N SER A 21 6.50 1.08 -0.54
CA SER A 21 5.09 1.12 -0.95
C SER A 21 4.29 2.30 -0.35
N GLY A 22 4.72 2.82 0.80
CA GLY A 22 4.06 3.94 1.48
C GLY A 22 4.25 5.29 0.78
N VAL A 23 5.26 5.42 -0.08
CA VAL A 23 5.63 6.69 -0.72
C VAL A 23 4.80 6.95 -1.98
N GLN A 24 4.50 5.92 -2.75
CA GLN A 24 3.89 6.01 -4.07
C GLN A 24 2.57 6.81 -4.09
N ARG A 25 1.68 6.59 -3.11
CA ARG A 25 0.40 7.30 -3.03
C ARG A 25 0.57 8.83 -2.98
N SER A 26 1.45 9.30 -2.09
CA SER A 26 1.72 10.73 -1.94
C SER A 26 2.40 11.31 -3.18
N VAL A 27 3.34 10.59 -3.80
CA VAL A 27 4.01 10.99 -5.04
C VAL A 27 3.02 11.18 -6.17
N LYS A 28 2.16 10.17 -6.40
CA LYS A 28 1.19 10.22 -7.49
C LYS A 28 0.09 11.29 -7.27
N PHE A 29 -0.30 11.56 -6.02
CA PHE A 29 -1.14 12.72 -5.72
C PHE A 29 -0.43 14.04 -6.07
N VAL A 30 0.84 14.17 -5.67
CA VAL A 30 1.65 15.35 -6.01
C VAL A 30 1.80 15.53 -7.53
N LYS A 31 2.02 14.43 -8.28
CA LYS A 31 2.12 14.42 -9.75
C LYS A 31 0.86 14.98 -10.42
N TYR A 32 -0.32 14.53 -9.97
CA TYR A 32 -1.57 14.77 -10.69
C TYR A 32 -2.44 15.91 -10.13
N LEU A 33 -2.27 16.35 -8.87
CA LEU A 33 -3.05 17.45 -8.30
C LEU A 33 -3.02 18.75 -9.12
N PRO A 34 -1.90 19.15 -9.75
CA PRO A 34 -1.87 20.35 -10.60
C PRO A 34 -2.86 20.28 -11.78
N LEU A 35 -3.15 19.09 -12.30
CA LEU A 35 -4.14 18.93 -13.39
C LEU A 35 -5.57 19.27 -12.94
N PHE A 36 -5.82 19.31 -11.63
CA PHE A 36 -7.12 19.60 -11.03
C PHE A 36 -7.14 20.93 -10.25
N GLY A 37 -6.18 21.82 -10.53
CA GLY A 37 -6.13 23.17 -9.98
C GLY A 37 -5.61 23.28 -8.54
N TRP A 38 -4.90 22.25 -8.04
CA TRP A 38 -4.26 22.27 -6.74
C TRP A 38 -2.74 22.18 -6.86
N GLU A 39 -2.02 23.12 -6.25
CA GLU A 39 -0.56 23.11 -6.15
C GLU A 39 -0.16 22.48 -4.80
N PRO A 40 0.48 21.30 -4.82
CA PRO A 40 0.94 20.67 -3.60
C PRO A 40 2.22 21.33 -3.07
N VAL A 41 2.26 21.56 -1.75
CA VAL A 41 3.46 21.93 -1.00
C VAL A 41 3.74 20.77 -0.06
N VAL A 42 4.90 20.11 -0.17
CA VAL A 42 5.19 18.91 0.61
C VAL A 42 6.03 19.23 1.83
N LEU A 43 5.57 18.80 3.00
CA LEU A 43 6.35 18.79 4.24
C LEU A 43 6.76 17.36 4.54
N THR A 44 8.06 17.10 4.60
CA THR A 44 8.62 15.77 4.82
C THR A 44 9.90 15.80 5.67
N ARG A 45 10.35 14.63 6.08
CA ARG A 45 11.65 14.47 6.75
C ARG A 45 12.83 14.75 5.81
N ASP A 46 13.99 15.06 6.36
CA ASP A 46 15.24 15.08 5.59
C ASP A 46 15.64 13.65 5.20
N ASP A 47 16.51 13.55 4.18
CA ASP A 47 16.95 12.29 3.59
C ASP A 47 18.31 11.77 4.07
N LYS A 48 18.87 12.38 5.11
CA LYS A 48 20.24 12.10 5.56
C LYS A 48 20.47 10.70 6.11
N ARG A 49 19.40 10.04 6.58
CA ARG A 49 19.48 8.70 7.22
C ARG A 49 18.31 7.84 6.77
N MET A 50 18.39 7.25 5.59
CA MET A 50 17.35 6.41 5.01
C MET A 50 17.82 4.97 4.80
N ALA A 51 16.97 4.02 5.17
CA ALA A 51 17.27 2.60 4.98
C ALA A 51 17.06 2.15 3.52
N ILE A 52 16.10 2.77 2.81
CA ILE A 52 15.77 2.44 1.42
C ILE A 52 15.68 3.76 0.65
N ARG A 53 16.47 3.90 -0.42
CA ARG A 53 16.39 5.02 -1.38
C ARG A 53 15.88 4.51 -2.70
N ASP A 54 15.01 5.29 -3.32
CA ASP A 54 14.52 5.09 -4.67
C ASP A 54 14.43 6.45 -5.36
N GLU A 55 15.41 6.73 -6.21
CA GLU A 55 15.50 8.00 -6.93
C GLU A 55 14.61 8.01 -8.17
N SER A 56 14.15 6.83 -8.64
CA SER A 56 13.25 6.74 -9.79
C SER A 56 11.94 7.49 -9.56
N LEU A 57 11.47 7.54 -8.30
CA LEU A 57 10.25 8.27 -7.93
C LEU A 57 10.36 9.79 -8.08
N LEU A 58 11.59 10.34 -8.21
CA LEU A 58 11.78 11.78 -8.42
C LEU A 58 11.32 12.22 -9.81
N LYS A 59 11.31 11.32 -10.80
CA LYS A 59 10.84 11.60 -12.18
C LYS A 59 9.35 12.00 -12.22
N ASP A 60 8.58 11.54 -11.24
CA ASP A 60 7.13 11.81 -11.14
C ASP A 60 6.81 13.17 -10.50
N LEU A 61 7.79 13.88 -9.98
CA LEU A 61 7.55 15.14 -9.31
C LEU A 61 7.53 16.32 -10.30
N PRO A 62 6.60 17.28 -10.15
CA PRO A 62 6.64 18.52 -10.91
C PRO A 62 7.96 19.28 -10.68
N GLU A 63 8.52 19.88 -11.75
CA GLU A 63 9.83 20.57 -11.67
C GLU A 63 9.89 21.67 -10.60
N ASN A 64 8.79 22.37 -10.36
CA ASN A 64 8.73 23.53 -9.45
C ASN A 64 8.04 23.23 -8.12
N ILE A 65 7.98 21.96 -7.70
CA ILE A 65 7.34 21.61 -6.43
C ILE A 65 8.08 22.17 -5.22
N GLU A 66 7.35 22.84 -4.31
CA GLU A 66 7.90 23.27 -3.02
C GLU A 66 7.97 22.04 -2.06
N ILE A 67 9.21 21.64 -1.68
CA ILE A 67 9.43 20.57 -0.72
C ILE A 67 10.17 21.11 0.51
N ILE A 68 9.50 21.08 1.65
CA ILE A 68 10.04 21.50 2.95
C ILE A 68 10.57 20.27 3.67
N ARG A 69 11.90 20.15 3.74
CA ARG A 69 12.56 19.05 4.44
C ARG A 69 12.99 19.48 5.84
N THR A 70 12.62 18.68 6.84
CA THR A 70 12.94 18.98 8.24
C THR A 70 13.70 17.84 8.91
N PRO A 71 14.61 18.14 9.84
CA PRO A 71 15.39 17.11 10.54
C PRO A 71 14.48 16.10 11.25
N ALA A 72 14.77 14.81 11.05
CA ALA A 72 14.10 13.70 11.70
C ALA A 72 15.12 12.84 12.46
N TYR A 73 14.75 12.41 13.66
CA TYR A 73 15.54 11.49 14.47
C TYR A 73 14.98 10.08 14.32
N ASP A 74 15.68 9.24 13.55
CA ASP A 74 15.32 7.85 13.36
C ASP A 74 16.18 6.95 14.26
N LEU A 75 15.58 6.47 15.34
CA LEU A 75 16.26 5.59 16.30
C LEU A 75 16.59 4.20 15.69
N THR A 76 15.97 3.84 14.58
CA THR A 76 16.18 2.53 13.94
C THR A 76 17.40 2.49 13.04
N THR A 77 17.90 3.66 12.60
CA THR A 77 19.08 3.81 11.74
C THR A 77 20.37 4.05 12.53
N MET A 78 20.34 3.93 13.85
CA MET A 78 21.53 4.03 14.72
C MET A 78 22.51 2.87 14.48
N PRO A 79 23.82 3.00 14.86
CA PRO A 79 24.80 1.90 14.77
C PRO A 79 24.26 0.61 15.41
N TRP A 80 24.66 -0.55 14.87
CA TRP A 80 24.08 -1.88 15.12
C TRP A 80 23.72 -2.20 16.58
N ILE A 81 24.59 -1.88 17.54
CA ILE A 81 24.32 -2.14 18.98
C ILE A 81 23.17 -1.27 19.48
N LEU A 82 23.14 0.01 19.08
CA LEU A 82 22.12 0.97 19.49
C LEU A 82 20.80 0.81 18.72
N SER A 83 20.84 0.21 17.51
CA SER A 83 19.64 0.02 16.68
C SER A 83 18.62 -0.94 17.30
N LYS A 84 19.06 -1.99 18.03
CA LYS A 84 18.16 -2.88 18.77
C LYS A 84 17.46 -2.15 19.91
N VAL A 85 18.20 -1.32 20.65
CA VAL A 85 17.63 -0.47 21.71
C VAL A 85 16.73 0.60 21.11
N GLY A 86 17.16 1.23 20.01
CA GLY A 86 16.36 2.21 19.27
C GLY A 86 15.03 1.64 18.76
N LYS A 87 15.05 0.44 18.18
CA LYS A 87 13.83 -0.28 17.77
C LYS A 87 12.92 -0.61 18.94
N PHE A 88 13.48 -1.02 20.09
CA PHE A 88 12.72 -1.29 21.29
C PHE A 88 12.06 -0.01 21.82
N ILE A 89 12.79 1.11 21.87
CA ILE A 89 12.27 2.42 22.30
C ILE A 89 11.16 2.88 21.34
N ALA A 90 11.42 2.85 20.02
CA ALA A 90 10.45 3.24 19.02
C ALA A 90 9.16 2.42 19.12
N TRP A 91 9.28 1.10 19.33
CA TRP A 91 8.13 0.21 19.39
C TRP A 91 7.40 0.24 20.74
N LYS A 92 8.12 0.34 21.87
CA LYS A 92 7.53 0.15 23.22
C LYS A 92 7.25 1.44 23.96
N ILE A 93 7.98 2.51 23.68
CA ILE A 93 7.96 3.76 24.48
C ILE A 93 7.32 4.90 23.70
N LEU A 94 7.72 5.09 22.42
CA LEU A 94 7.18 6.18 21.61
C LEU A 94 5.75 5.88 21.17
N ILE A 95 4.88 6.87 21.27
CA ILE A 95 3.44 6.77 21.01
C ILE A 95 3.05 7.93 20.10
N PRO A 96 2.40 7.68 18.95
CA PRO A 96 1.91 6.37 18.47
C PRO A 96 3.00 5.52 17.80
N ASP A 97 4.06 6.15 17.29
CA ASP A 97 5.15 5.55 16.52
C ASP A 97 6.48 6.25 16.80
N GLY A 98 7.58 5.74 16.19
CA GLY A 98 8.91 6.31 16.34
C GLY A 98 9.06 7.70 15.72
N GLU A 99 8.26 8.00 14.75
CA GLU A 99 8.24 9.21 13.95
C GLU A 99 7.69 10.42 14.72
N ILE A 100 7.11 10.20 15.90
CA ILE A 100 6.73 11.26 16.85
C ILE A 100 7.90 12.19 17.19
N LEU A 101 9.14 11.71 17.10
CA LEU A 101 10.34 12.52 17.32
C LEU A 101 10.56 13.58 16.23
N TRP A 102 9.97 13.39 15.06
CA TRP A 102 9.99 14.36 13.97
C TRP A 102 9.03 15.53 14.19
N MET A 103 7.94 15.31 14.93
CA MET A 103 6.82 16.22 15.13
C MET A 103 7.24 17.66 15.48
N ARG A 104 8.18 17.84 16.41
CA ARG A 104 8.60 19.18 16.85
C ARG A 104 9.11 20.05 15.71
N ASN A 105 9.91 19.47 14.82
CA ASN A 105 10.47 20.18 13.67
C ASN A 105 9.43 20.36 12.58
N ALA A 106 8.60 19.34 12.35
CA ALA A 106 7.52 19.36 11.38
C ALA A 106 6.46 20.41 11.70
N ILE A 107 5.97 20.46 12.93
CA ILE A 107 4.98 21.47 13.38
C ILE A 107 5.53 22.88 13.16
N LYS A 108 6.76 23.15 13.60
CA LYS A 108 7.38 24.47 13.45
C LYS A 108 7.49 24.90 11.98
N ALA A 109 7.86 23.98 11.09
CA ALA A 109 7.95 24.25 9.66
C ALA A 109 6.57 24.43 9.02
N CYS A 110 5.60 23.58 9.42
CA CYS A 110 4.21 23.65 8.99
C CYS A 110 3.58 24.99 9.30
N LEU A 111 3.62 25.42 10.58
CA LEU A 111 3.06 26.70 11.02
C LEU A 111 3.68 27.88 10.28
N ARG A 112 5.02 27.92 10.16
CA ARG A 112 5.72 28.97 9.39
C ARG A 112 5.30 29.02 7.92
N ARG A 113 4.98 27.87 7.34
CA ARG A 113 4.54 27.82 5.95
C ARG A 113 3.11 28.32 5.80
N ILE A 114 2.23 28.00 6.73
CA ILE A 114 0.83 28.46 6.77
C ILE A 114 0.76 29.97 7.01
N GLU A 115 1.66 30.53 7.83
CA GLU A 115 1.74 31.98 8.11
C GLU A 115 1.90 32.85 6.85
N ARG A 116 2.33 32.28 5.71
CA ARG A 116 2.40 33.01 4.44
C ARG A 116 1.01 33.31 3.84
N GLY A 117 -0.05 32.68 4.35
CA GLY A 117 -1.45 32.98 4.04
C GLY A 117 -1.97 32.44 2.70
N ASP A 118 -1.21 31.60 1.99
CA ASP A 118 -1.56 31.06 0.67
C ASP A 118 -1.93 29.57 0.68
N ILE A 119 -2.01 28.94 1.87
CA ILE A 119 -2.43 27.55 2.05
C ILE A 119 -3.93 27.50 2.34
N GLN A 120 -4.70 26.82 1.50
CA GLN A 120 -6.14 26.63 1.66
C GLN A 120 -6.52 25.34 2.37
N ALA A 121 -5.67 24.30 2.27
CA ALA A 121 -5.94 23.01 2.89
C ALA A 121 -4.67 22.36 3.44
N LEU A 122 -4.85 21.59 4.52
CA LEU A 122 -3.86 20.67 5.05
C LEU A 122 -4.26 19.23 4.68
N TYR A 123 -3.32 18.46 4.18
CA TYR A 123 -3.44 17.03 3.96
C TYR A 123 -2.42 16.30 4.83
N THR A 124 -2.87 15.28 5.58
CA THR A 124 -1.98 14.40 6.34
C THR A 124 -2.24 12.95 5.96
N THR A 125 -1.23 12.08 5.96
CA THR A 125 -1.39 10.68 5.56
C THR A 125 -0.66 9.72 6.50
N SER A 126 -1.29 8.63 6.91
CA SER A 126 -0.71 7.56 7.72
C SER A 126 -0.41 6.30 6.85
N TYR A 127 0.53 5.42 7.17
CA TYR A 127 1.47 5.44 8.27
C TYR A 127 2.65 6.36 7.95
N PRO A 128 3.27 7.09 8.89
CA PRO A 128 3.10 7.05 10.35
C PRO A 128 1.87 7.82 10.84
N TYR A 129 1.31 7.43 12.00
CA TYR A 129 0.14 8.11 12.59
C TYR A 129 0.49 9.44 13.23
N SER A 130 1.78 9.68 13.53
CA SER A 130 2.30 10.98 13.94
C SER A 130 1.96 12.09 12.96
N ASP A 131 1.83 11.80 11.65
CA ASP A 131 1.43 12.78 10.65
C ASP A 131 0.02 13.34 10.91
N HIS A 132 -0.90 12.52 11.44
CA HIS A 132 -2.23 13.00 11.83
C HIS A 132 -2.20 13.82 13.12
N LEU A 133 -1.28 13.50 14.05
CA LEU A 133 -1.09 14.33 15.24
C LEU A 133 -0.55 15.72 14.88
N LEU A 134 0.22 15.85 13.78
CA LEU A 134 0.61 17.15 13.25
C LEU A 134 -0.63 17.96 12.83
N GLY A 135 -1.61 17.32 12.17
CA GLY A 135 -2.87 17.95 11.83
C GLY A 135 -3.64 18.47 13.05
N LEU A 136 -3.71 17.66 14.13
CA LEU A 136 -4.31 18.09 15.41
C LEU A 136 -3.62 19.33 15.98
N GLU A 137 -2.29 19.35 15.97
CA GLU A 137 -1.54 20.50 16.47
C GLU A 137 -1.78 21.75 15.61
N VAL A 138 -1.83 21.62 14.28
CA VAL A 138 -2.12 22.74 13.37
C VAL A 138 -3.52 23.31 13.62
N LYS A 139 -4.53 22.46 13.82
CA LYS A 139 -5.91 22.90 14.11
C LYS A 139 -6.03 23.73 15.43
N LYS A 140 -5.11 23.58 16.37
CA LYS A 140 -5.07 24.43 17.58
C LYS A 140 -4.72 25.88 17.26
N TYR A 141 -3.87 26.14 16.26
CA TYR A 141 -3.42 27.46 15.86
C TYR A 141 -4.27 28.05 14.71
N TYR A 142 -4.76 27.17 13.84
CA TYR A 142 -5.55 27.51 12.65
C TYR A 142 -6.83 26.65 12.60
N PRO A 143 -7.81 26.90 13.50
CA PRO A 143 -9.02 26.06 13.59
C PRO A 143 -9.84 26.04 12.29
N GLU A 144 -9.81 27.12 11.51
CA GLU A 144 -10.55 27.27 10.24
C GLU A 144 -9.83 26.66 9.03
N LEU A 145 -8.54 26.28 9.17
CA LEU A 145 -7.83 25.65 8.06
C LEU A 145 -8.43 24.28 7.78
N PHE A 146 -8.91 24.08 6.57
CA PHE A 146 -9.49 22.81 6.15
C PHE A 146 -8.45 21.68 6.26
N TRP A 147 -8.79 20.58 6.93
CA TRP A 147 -7.91 19.45 7.14
C TRP A 147 -8.51 18.16 6.64
N LEU A 148 -7.83 17.52 5.67
CA LEU A 148 -8.10 16.18 5.17
C LEU A 148 -7.09 15.18 5.74
N ALA A 149 -7.57 14.16 6.48
CA ALA A 149 -6.74 13.10 7.03
C ALA A 149 -6.93 11.79 6.25
N ASP A 150 -5.86 11.28 5.61
CA ASP A 150 -5.84 10.09 4.77
C ASP A 150 -5.29 8.87 5.52
N PHE A 151 -6.18 8.00 5.96
CA PHE A 151 -5.86 6.73 6.63
C PHE A 151 -5.63 5.63 5.60
N ARG A 152 -4.37 5.35 5.27
CA ARG A 152 -4.03 4.21 4.38
C ARG A 152 -4.21 2.86 5.04
N ASP A 153 -4.10 2.82 6.36
CA ASP A 153 -4.29 1.67 7.23
C ASP A 153 -5.10 2.07 8.47
N GLU A 154 -5.86 1.13 9.03
CA GLU A 154 -6.50 1.34 10.31
C GLU A 154 -5.45 1.56 11.40
N TRP A 155 -5.72 2.44 12.37
CA TRP A 155 -4.77 2.74 13.43
C TRP A 155 -4.85 1.69 14.54
N THR A 156 -5.86 1.78 15.40
CA THR A 156 -5.95 0.90 16.57
C THR A 156 -6.52 -0.48 16.26
N ASN A 157 -7.18 -0.65 15.12
CA ASN A 157 -7.68 -1.93 14.61
C ASN A 157 -6.73 -2.56 13.56
N ASN A 158 -5.49 -2.10 13.49
CA ASN A 158 -4.49 -2.62 12.57
C ASN A 158 -4.11 -4.08 12.91
N PRO A 159 -4.16 -5.03 11.97
CA PRO A 159 -3.82 -6.45 12.21
C PRO A 159 -2.45 -6.68 12.85
N TYR A 160 -1.47 -5.84 12.52
CA TYR A 160 -0.14 -5.97 13.12
C TYR A 160 -0.14 -5.60 14.61
N LEU A 161 -0.99 -4.68 15.04
CA LEU A 161 -1.20 -4.37 16.45
C LEU A 161 -2.06 -5.43 17.14
N ILE A 162 -3.02 -6.02 16.44
CA ILE A 162 -3.84 -7.12 16.94
C ILE A 162 -2.97 -8.35 17.20
N ASP A 163 -2.07 -8.70 16.28
CA ASP A 163 -1.15 -9.85 16.42
C ASP A 163 -0.08 -9.65 17.51
N LYS A 164 0.32 -8.39 17.75
CA LYS A 164 1.33 -8.02 18.73
C LYS A 164 0.84 -6.83 19.56
N PRO A 165 -0.13 -7.04 20.45
CA PRO A 165 -0.76 -5.95 21.15
C PRO A 165 0.24 -5.23 22.08
N HIS A 166 0.11 -3.93 22.12
CA HIS A 166 0.78 -3.11 23.11
C HIS A 166 0.11 -3.26 24.48
N ARG A 167 0.73 -2.69 25.53
CA ARG A 167 0.12 -2.62 26.86
C ARG A 167 -1.24 -1.92 26.79
N ILE A 168 -2.18 -2.33 27.64
CA ILE A 168 -3.55 -1.79 27.66
C ILE A 168 -3.58 -0.27 27.78
N SER A 169 -2.71 0.30 28.65
CA SER A 169 -2.62 1.76 28.84
C SER A 169 -2.18 2.50 27.57
N ARG A 170 -1.26 1.92 26.81
CA ARG A 170 -0.84 2.46 25.51
C ARG A 170 -1.97 2.39 24.50
N MET A 171 -2.62 1.24 24.38
CA MET A 171 -3.75 1.06 23.46
C MET A 171 -4.90 2.03 23.77
N LYS A 172 -5.15 2.29 25.06
CA LYS A 172 -6.15 3.30 25.46
C LYS A 172 -5.75 4.69 24.96
N LYS A 173 -4.49 5.09 25.15
CA LYS A 173 -3.97 6.38 24.69
C LYS A 173 -4.01 6.52 23.17
N GLU A 174 -3.64 5.46 22.42
CA GLU A 174 -3.71 5.47 20.97
C GLU A 174 -5.16 5.59 20.46
N ARG A 175 -6.13 4.93 21.13
CA ARG A 175 -7.56 5.09 20.80
C ARG A 175 -8.08 6.50 21.06
N GLU A 176 -7.62 7.16 22.13
CA GLU A 176 -7.94 8.55 22.40
C GLU A 176 -7.39 9.46 21.30
N MET A 177 -6.11 9.29 20.91
CA MET A 177 -5.50 10.03 19.81
C MET A 177 -6.23 9.81 18.47
N GLU A 178 -6.55 8.56 18.13
CA GLU A 178 -7.32 8.22 16.93
C GLU A 178 -8.68 8.93 16.93
N LYS A 179 -9.42 8.86 18.05
CA LYS A 179 -10.71 9.54 18.20
C LYS A 179 -10.60 11.05 18.06
N ASP A 180 -9.55 11.67 18.60
CA ASP A 180 -9.35 13.11 18.46
C ASP A 180 -9.12 13.49 16.99
N VAL A 181 -8.33 12.72 16.23
CA VAL A 181 -8.17 12.92 14.80
C VAL A 181 -9.51 12.76 14.06
N LEU A 182 -10.24 11.68 14.33
CA LEU A 182 -11.54 11.39 13.70
C LEU A 182 -12.59 12.49 13.97
N LYS A 183 -12.55 13.13 15.12
CA LYS A 183 -13.46 14.23 15.47
C LYS A 183 -13.06 15.55 14.82
N THR A 184 -11.76 15.83 14.72
CA THR A 184 -11.23 17.16 14.40
C THR A 184 -11.00 17.37 12.90
N ALA A 185 -10.61 16.33 12.16
CA ALA A 185 -10.43 16.46 10.72
C ALA A 185 -11.76 16.76 10.02
N ASP A 186 -11.74 17.69 9.07
CA ASP A 186 -12.95 18.08 8.31
C ASP A 186 -13.38 16.96 7.36
N ILE A 187 -12.43 16.34 6.69
CA ILE A 187 -12.63 15.17 5.81
C ILE A 187 -11.66 14.06 6.21
N LEU A 188 -12.16 12.84 6.15
CA LEU A 188 -11.41 11.61 6.38
C LEU A 188 -11.42 10.77 5.12
N VAL A 189 -10.30 10.19 4.79
CA VAL A 189 -10.17 9.25 3.67
C VAL A 189 -9.68 7.91 4.18
N THR A 190 -10.23 6.83 3.64
CA THR A 190 -9.77 5.46 3.90
C THR A 190 -9.42 4.76 2.60
N ASN A 191 -8.66 3.67 2.70
CA ASN A 191 -8.18 2.91 1.57
C ASN A 191 -9.22 1.88 1.05
N THR A 192 -10.12 1.39 1.91
CA THR A 192 -11.12 0.38 1.52
C THR A 192 -12.49 0.68 2.13
N PRO A 193 -13.60 0.21 1.49
CA PRO A 193 -14.94 0.30 2.07
C PRO A 193 -15.03 -0.38 3.45
N ILE A 194 -14.38 -1.55 3.61
CA ILE A 194 -14.38 -2.29 4.88
C ILE A 194 -13.70 -1.49 6.00
N MET A 195 -12.63 -0.73 5.69
CA MET A 195 -12.01 0.19 6.65
C MET A 195 -13.00 1.27 7.08
N LYS A 196 -13.72 1.89 6.13
CA LYS A 196 -14.75 2.88 6.45
C LYS A 196 -15.77 2.29 7.41
N ASP A 197 -16.34 1.13 7.08
CA ASP A 197 -17.35 0.44 7.90
C ASP A 197 -16.79 0.13 9.31
N ASN A 198 -15.53 -0.29 9.41
CA ASN A 198 -14.87 -0.53 10.69
C ASN A 198 -14.74 0.74 11.52
N PHE A 199 -14.27 1.85 10.93
CA PHE A 199 -14.16 3.12 11.64
C PHE A 199 -15.52 3.60 12.16
N VAL A 200 -16.55 3.55 11.33
CA VAL A 200 -17.94 3.90 11.72
C VAL A 200 -18.41 3.02 12.88
N ARG A 201 -18.30 1.72 12.74
CA ARG A 201 -18.75 0.74 13.75
C ARG A 201 -18.00 0.85 15.08
N LEU A 202 -16.68 1.12 15.05
CA LEU A 202 -15.83 1.19 16.24
C LEU A 202 -15.89 2.55 16.95
N ASN A 203 -16.44 3.58 16.32
CA ASN A 203 -16.53 4.93 16.87
C ASN A 203 -17.97 5.48 16.85
N PRO A 204 -18.93 4.80 17.53
CA PRO A 204 -20.28 5.28 17.60
C PRO A 204 -20.33 6.66 18.27
N GLY A 205 -21.13 7.58 17.72
CA GLY A 205 -21.26 8.94 18.23
C GLY A 205 -20.31 9.97 17.60
N ILE A 206 -19.46 9.56 16.66
CA ILE A 206 -18.75 10.46 15.75
C ILE A 206 -19.41 10.35 14.38
N ASP A 207 -19.79 11.50 13.79
CA ASP A 207 -20.34 11.52 12.42
C ASP A 207 -19.25 11.22 11.39
N LEU A 208 -19.01 9.93 11.15
CA LEU A 208 -18.04 9.46 10.16
C LEU A 208 -18.71 9.15 8.82
N GLU A 209 -19.99 8.80 8.79
CA GLU A 209 -20.70 8.44 7.56
C GLU A 209 -20.61 9.54 6.50
N ASN A 210 -20.79 10.80 6.90
CA ASN A 210 -20.83 11.95 6.01
C ASN A 210 -19.46 12.57 5.71
N ARG A 211 -18.45 12.28 6.57
CA ARG A 211 -17.11 12.88 6.46
C ARG A 211 -16.02 11.93 6.02
N MET A 212 -16.31 10.61 5.99
CA MET A 212 -15.33 9.59 5.62
C MET A 212 -15.59 9.04 4.23
N TYR A 213 -14.60 9.17 3.36
CA TYR A 213 -14.65 8.78 1.95
C TYR A 213 -13.64 7.67 1.68
N VAL A 214 -13.90 6.88 0.64
CA VAL A 214 -12.99 5.82 0.21
C VAL A 214 -12.24 6.28 -1.03
N ILE A 215 -10.92 6.42 -0.92
CA ILE A 215 -10.01 6.59 -2.05
C ILE A 215 -8.99 5.46 -1.95
N PRO A 216 -9.11 4.38 -2.73
CA PRO A 216 -8.18 3.25 -2.65
C PRO A 216 -6.77 3.62 -3.11
N ASN A 217 -5.82 2.71 -2.90
CA ASN A 217 -4.58 2.72 -3.65
C ASN A 217 -4.88 2.39 -5.12
N GLY A 218 -3.91 2.59 -5.99
CA GLY A 218 -4.09 2.38 -7.41
C GLY A 218 -2.77 2.12 -8.13
N PHE A 219 -2.84 1.94 -9.44
CA PHE A 219 -1.71 1.89 -10.37
C PHE A 219 -1.59 3.24 -11.11
N ASP A 220 -0.42 3.54 -11.61
CA ASP A 220 -0.23 4.63 -12.57
C ASP A 220 -0.17 4.04 -13.98
N ARG A 221 -1.07 4.47 -14.84
CA ARG A 221 -1.11 3.96 -16.21
C ARG A 221 0.15 4.31 -16.99
N GLU A 222 0.73 5.47 -16.74
CA GLU A 222 1.95 5.93 -17.41
C GLU A 222 3.13 5.01 -17.12
N ASP A 223 3.21 4.39 -15.93
CA ASP A 223 4.26 3.40 -15.60
C ASP A 223 4.20 2.16 -16.53
N PHE A 224 3.04 1.87 -17.14
CA PHE A 224 2.85 0.75 -18.06
C PHE A 224 2.97 1.14 -19.53
N ASP A 225 2.63 2.39 -19.88
CA ASP A 225 2.67 2.87 -21.27
C ASP A 225 4.11 2.95 -21.82
N GLU A 226 5.10 3.13 -20.93
CA GLU A 226 6.53 3.16 -21.27
C GLU A 226 7.14 1.76 -21.47
N LEU A 227 6.39 0.69 -21.13
CA LEU A 227 6.91 -0.67 -21.19
C LEU A 227 6.54 -1.34 -22.52
N GLU A 228 7.51 -2.00 -23.14
CA GLU A 228 7.24 -2.83 -24.33
C GLU A 228 6.37 -4.02 -23.94
N LEU A 229 5.10 -4.00 -24.39
CA LEU A 229 4.12 -5.06 -24.14
C LEU A 229 4.35 -6.32 -25.00
N ASN A 230 5.56 -6.60 -25.47
CA ASN A 230 5.90 -7.77 -26.26
C ASN A 230 5.88 -9.06 -25.42
N LYS A 231 4.68 -9.50 -25.05
CA LYS A 231 4.48 -10.76 -24.33
C LYS A 231 4.81 -11.95 -25.23
N LYS A 232 5.98 -12.54 -25.05
CA LYS A 232 6.32 -13.84 -25.66
C LYS A 232 5.65 -14.95 -24.84
N LYS A 233 5.14 -15.98 -25.53
CA LYS A 233 4.62 -17.17 -24.86
C LYS A 233 5.77 -17.84 -24.08
N ASN A 234 5.57 -18.06 -22.80
CA ASN A 234 6.56 -18.76 -21.97
C ASN A 234 6.57 -20.27 -22.28
N ASN A 235 7.74 -20.88 -22.21
CA ASN A 235 7.88 -22.34 -22.37
C ASN A 235 7.36 -23.11 -21.15
N LYS A 236 7.20 -22.42 -19.99
CA LYS A 236 6.66 -22.94 -18.75
C LYS A 236 5.56 -22.02 -18.26
N PHE A 237 4.52 -22.57 -17.66
CA PHE A 237 3.51 -21.78 -16.97
C PHE A 237 4.17 -20.97 -15.85
N THR A 238 4.34 -19.67 -16.08
CA THR A 238 5.06 -18.77 -15.18
C THR A 238 4.07 -18.00 -14.30
N LEU A 239 4.07 -18.31 -13.00
CA LEU A 239 3.28 -17.63 -11.98
C LEU A 239 4.21 -16.77 -11.11
N THR A 240 3.99 -15.46 -11.06
CA THR A 240 4.88 -14.54 -10.35
C THR A 240 4.20 -13.88 -9.15
N TYR A 241 4.90 -13.88 -8.02
CA TYR A 241 4.61 -13.10 -6.82
C TYR A 241 5.62 -11.97 -6.70
N THR A 242 5.17 -10.74 -6.43
CA THR A 242 6.05 -9.60 -6.18
C THR A 242 5.88 -9.03 -4.76
N GLY A 243 6.96 -8.47 -4.20
CA GLY A 243 6.98 -7.78 -2.92
C GLY A 243 7.44 -8.60 -1.73
N ALA A 244 7.20 -8.10 -0.52
CA ALA A 244 7.71 -8.71 0.70
C ALA A 244 6.79 -9.81 1.25
N LEU A 245 7.40 -10.89 1.73
CA LEU A 245 6.75 -11.97 2.49
C LEU A 245 7.05 -11.78 3.99
N TYR A 246 6.08 -11.31 4.75
CA TYR A 246 6.19 -11.13 6.19
C TYR A 246 4.81 -11.19 6.88
N GLY A 247 4.83 -11.35 8.21
CA GLY A 247 3.61 -11.40 9.02
C GLY A 247 2.69 -12.54 8.60
N ARG A 248 1.49 -12.19 8.17
CA ARG A 248 0.45 -13.14 7.72
C ARG A 248 0.60 -13.54 6.25
N ARG A 249 1.46 -12.90 5.46
CA ARG A 249 1.71 -13.21 4.04
C ARG A 249 2.69 -14.37 3.94
N LYS A 250 2.17 -15.59 4.07
CA LYS A 250 2.95 -16.82 4.08
C LYS A 250 2.62 -17.69 2.86
N PRO A 251 3.62 -18.14 2.08
CA PRO A 251 3.40 -18.97 0.89
C PRO A 251 3.24 -20.46 1.20
N ASP A 252 3.22 -20.85 2.47
CA ASP A 252 3.31 -22.26 2.93
C ASP A 252 2.22 -23.12 2.28
N LEU A 253 0.94 -22.75 2.48
CA LEU A 253 -0.19 -23.53 1.95
C LEU A 253 -0.28 -23.48 0.42
N PHE A 254 0.16 -22.38 -0.21
CA PHE A 254 0.26 -22.32 -1.65
C PHE A 254 1.30 -23.29 -2.20
N LEU A 255 2.51 -23.31 -1.63
CA LEU A 255 3.57 -24.24 -2.03
C LEU A 255 3.18 -25.70 -1.76
N GLU A 256 2.52 -25.98 -0.63
CA GLU A 256 1.97 -27.30 -0.30
C GLU A 256 0.93 -27.73 -1.35
N SER A 257 0.01 -26.85 -1.72
CA SER A 257 -1.00 -27.12 -2.75
C SER A 257 -0.38 -27.50 -4.09
N VAL A 258 0.62 -26.73 -4.55
CA VAL A 258 1.31 -27.04 -5.80
C VAL A 258 2.13 -28.34 -5.69
N GLY A 259 2.82 -28.56 -4.58
CA GLY A 259 3.55 -29.81 -4.31
C GLY A 259 2.64 -31.05 -4.36
N ASN A 260 1.43 -30.94 -3.81
CA ASN A 260 0.41 -31.99 -3.88
C ASN A 260 -0.01 -32.30 -5.32
N LEU A 261 -0.24 -31.26 -6.15
CA LEU A 261 -0.60 -31.44 -7.57
C LEU A 261 0.51 -32.11 -8.37
N VAL A 262 1.77 -31.72 -8.12
CA VAL A 262 2.93 -32.35 -8.74
C VAL A 262 3.06 -33.81 -8.29
N SER A 263 2.91 -34.08 -7.00
CA SER A 263 3.01 -35.45 -6.45
C SER A 263 1.91 -36.38 -6.96
N LYS A 264 0.72 -35.86 -7.27
CA LYS A 264 -0.41 -36.57 -7.87
C LYS A 264 -0.27 -36.71 -9.39
N GLY A 265 0.78 -36.17 -10.02
CA GLY A 265 0.97 -36.16 -11.47
C GLY A 265 -0.01 -35.30 -12.25
N GLN A 266 -0.77 -34.42 -11.58
CA GLN A 266 -1.74 -33.53 -12.21
C GLN A 266 -1.08 -32.30 -12.87
N VAL A 267 0.10 -31.93 -12.38
CA VAL A 267 0.94 -30.84 -12.90
C VAL A 267 2.35 -31.36 -13.09
N SER A 268 2.95 -31.14 -14.25
CA SER A 268 4.36 -31.45 -14.50
C SER A 268 5.25 -30.38 -13.87
N LYS A 269 6.18 -30.79 -13.00
CA LYS A 269 7.15 -29.88 -12.40
C LYS A 269 8.00 -29.14 -13.44
N ASP A 270 8.30 -29.80 -14.56
CA ASP A 270 9.14 -29.23 -15.62
C ASP A 270 8.40 -28.23 -16.49
N GLU A 271 7.07 -28.19 -16.42
CA GLU A 271 6.21 -27.25 -17.15
C GLU A 271 5.80 -26.00 -16.35
N ILE A 272 6.24 -25.86 -15.09
CA ILE A 272 5.90 -24.72 -14.24
C ILE A 272 7.13 -23.94 -13.81
N LEU A 273 6.95 -22.62 -13.60
CA LEU A 273 7.90 -21.72 -12.98
C LEU A 273 7.16 -20.79 -12.00
N ILE A 274 7.39 -20.97 -10.72
CA ILE A 274 6.87 -20.10 -9.67
C ILE A 274 7.99 -19.12 -9.29
N ARG A 275 7.78 -17.84 -9.54
CA ARG A 275 8.77 -16.81 -9.30
C ARG A 275 8.37 -15.94 -8.11
N PHE A 276 9.27 -15.79 -7.13
CA PHE A 276 9.14 -14.85 -6.02
C PHE A 276 10.15 -13.72 -6.20
N ILE A 277 9.65 -12.49 -6.37
CA ILE A 277 10.46 -11.28 -6.54
C ILE A 277 10.25 -10.38 -5.33
N GLY A 278 11.32 -9.98 -4.64
CA GLY A 278 11.25 -9.02 -3.53
C GLY A 278 11.98 -9.43 -2.27
N SER A 279 11.48 -8.98 -1.12
CA SER A 279 12.15 -9.14 0.17
C SER A 279 11.53 -10.28 0.98
N PHE A 280 12.31 -11.32 1.26
CA PHE A 280 11.89 -12.48 2.07
C PHE A 280 13.10 -13.19 2.66
N LYS A 281 12.86 -14.07 3.64
CA LYS A 281 13.91 -14.91 4.23
C LYS A 281 14.21 -16.09 3.30
N HIS A 282 15.24 -15.97 2.47
CA HIS A 282 15.63 -16.96 1.47
C HIS A 282 15.75 -18.38 2.03
N ASP A 283 16.40 -18.56 3.18
CA ASP A 283 16.60 -19.89 3.76
C ASP A 283 15.29 -20.56 4.22
N VAL A 284 14.34 -19.76 4.71
CA VAL A 284 13.02 -20.26 5.10
C VAL A 284 12.26 -20.71 3.86
N LEU A 285 12.27 -19.90 2.81
CA LEU A 285 11.53 -20.19 1.60
C LEU A 285 12.14 -21.38 0.84
N ARG A 286 13.47 -21.49 0.77
CA ARG A 286 14.16 -22.68 0.21
C ARG A 286 13.78 -23.97 0.93
N LYS A 287 13.69 -23.96 2.27
CA LYS A 287 13.24 -25.12 3.04
C LYS A 287 11.81 -25.52 2.68
N LEU A 288 10.89 -24.55 2.55
CA LEU A 288 9.51 -24.82 2.13
C LEU A 288 9.45 -25.41 0.72
N VAL A 289 10.24 -24.88 -0.22
CA VAL A 289 10.34 -25.40 -1.59
C VAL A 289 10.80 -26.86 -1.58
N ALA A 290 11.87 -27.18 -0.87
CA ALA A 290 12.38 -28.55 -0.76
C ALA A 290 11.40 -29.52 -0.07
N GLN A 291 10.75 -29.08 1.01
CA GLN A 291 9.72 -29.86 1.72
C GLN A 291 8.57 -30.27 0.80
N ASN A 292 8.20 -29.38 -0.13
CA ASN A 292 7.12 -29.60 -1.11
C ASN A 292 7.62 -30.20 -2.44
N ARG A 293 8.90 -30.60 -2.54
CA ARG A 293 9.52 -31.21 -3.73
C ARG A 293 9.43 -30.35 -5.00
N LEU A 294 9.47 -29.02 -4.82
CA LEU A 294 9.37 -28.04 -5.90
C LEU A 294 10.73 -27.47 -6.35
N ASP A 295 11.84 -28.14 -5.96
CA ASP A 295 13.18 -27.76 -6.41
C ASP A 295 13.24 -27.75 -7.96
N GLY A 296 13.79 -26.68 -8.53
CA GLY A 296 13.84 -26.45 -9.98
C GLY A 296 12.56 -25.86 -10.61
N ALA A 297 11.43 -25.84 -9.88
CA ALA A 297 10.18 -25.20 -10.32
C ALA A 297 9.95 -23.83 -9.63
N VAL A 298 10.73 -23.50 -8.60
CA VAL A 298 10.61 -22.23 -7.87
C VAL A 298 11.90 -21.42 -8.02
N GLN A 299 11.75 -20.17 -8.45
CA GLN A 299 12.82 -19.18 -8.56
C GLN A 299 12.66 -18.12 -7.46
N LEU A 300 13.70 -17.91 -6.66
CA LEU A 300 13.76 -16.90 -5.63
C LEU A 300 14.64 -15.74 -6.13
N VAL A 301 13.99 -14.66 -6.52
CA VAL A 301 14.66 -13.44 -7.01
C VAL A 301 14.66 -12.43 -5.87
N GLY A 302 15.76 -11.72 -5.69
CA GLY A 302 15.86 -10.65 -4.69
C GLY A 302 15.04 -9.43 -5.05
N TYR A 303 15.35 -8.32 -4.37
CA TYR A 303 14.82 -7.01 -4.74
C TYR A 303 15.31 -6.63 -6.14
N MET A 304 14.44 -6.02 -6.92
CA MET A 304 14.73 -5.43 -8.23
C MET A 304 14.05 -4.08 -8.35
N ASP A 305 14.47 -3.26 -9.31
CA ASP A 305 13.87 -1.97 -9.59
C ASP A 305 12.42 -2.10 -10.05
N HIS A 306 11.63 -1.04 -9.85
CA HIS A 306 10.19 -1.05 -10.10
C HIS A 306 9.88 -1.39 -11.57
N ASP A 307 10.57 -0.75 -12.52
CA ASP A 307 10.34 -0.96 -13.97
C ASP A 307 10.67 -2.40 -14.38
N GLU A 308 11.78 -2.97 -13.87
CA GLU A 308 12.15 -4.37 -14.09
C GLU A 308 11.10 -5.33 -13.48
N CYS A 309 10.57 -4.96 -12.30
CA CYS A 309 9.52 -5.73 -11.63
C CYS A 309 8.23 -5.75 -12.47
N LEU A 310 7.81 -4.59 -13.00
CA LEU A 310 6.65 -4.48 -13.89
C LEU A 310 6.83 -5.30 -15.17
N GLN A 311 8.02 -5.25 -15.82
CA GLN A 311 8.32 -6.08 -16.98
C GLN A 311 8.19 -7.58 -16.69
N ASN A 312 8.70 -8.03 -15.53
CA ASN A 312 8.57 -9.41 -15.08
C ASN A 312 7.11 -9.81 -14.81
N MET A 313 6.30 -8.88 -14.27
CA MET A 313 4.86 -9.10 -14.08
C MET A 313 4.15 -9.27 -15.43
N ILE A 314 4.38 -8.36 -16.37
CA ILE A 314 3.79 -8.41 -17.73
C ILE A 314 4.19 -9.68 -18.47
N ALA A 315 5.45 -10.08 -18.37
CA ALA A 315 5.99 -11.28 -19.02
C ALA A 315 5.49 -12.60 -18.39
N SER A 316 4.82 -12.57 -17.26
CA SER A 316 4.28 -13.77 -16.60
C SER A 316 2.99 -14.25 -17.25
N ASP A 317 2.62 -15.52 -17.03
CA ASP A 317 1.34 -16.07 -17.52
C ASP A 317 0.23 -15.86 -16.49
N ALA A 318 0.58 -15.73 -15.20
CA ALA A 318 -0.34 -15.43 -14.12
C ALA A 318 0.37 -14.73 -12.96
N MET A 319 -0.40 -14.04 -12.12
CA MET A 319 0.07 -13.38 -10.91
C MET A 319 -0.40 -14.12 -9.66
N LEU A 320 0.43 -14.17 -8.64
CA LEU A 320 0.09 -14.74 -7.33
C LEU A 320 -0.08 -13.64 -6.29
N LEU A 321 -1.28 -13.53 -5.73
CA LEU A 321 -1.56 -12.67 -4.60
C LEU A 321 -1.73 -13.52 -3.34
N ILE A 322 -0.97 -13.23 -2.29
CA ILE A 322 -1.08 -13.88 -0.98
C ILE A 322 -1.35 -12.85 0.09
N GLU A 323 -2.50 -12.99 0.76
CA GLU A 323 -2.85 -12.24 1.96
C GLU A 323 -3.44 -13.22 2.98
N GLY A 324 -2.76 -13.36 4.12
CA GLY A 324 -3.22 -14.28 5.16
C GLY A 324 -4.45 -13.74 5.89
N GLY A 325 -5.27 -14.66 6.40
CA GLY A 325 -6.45 -14.33 7.18
C GLY A 325 -6.17 -14.04 8.64
N GLY A 326 -7.22 -13.72 9.36
CA GLY A 326 -7.26 -13.39 10.78
C GLY A 326 -7.93 -12.04 11.04
N PRO A 327 -8.19 -11.67 12.30
CA PRO A 327 -8.89 -10.42 12.63
C PRO A 327 -8.28 -9.20 11.94
N GLY A 328 -9.10 -8.39 11.27
CA GLY A 328 -8.70 -7.18 10.55
C GLY A 328 -8.06 -7.40 9.17
N SER A 329 -7.76 -8.65 8.75
CA SER A 329 -7.17 -8.90 7.42
C SER A 329 -8.10 -8.59 6.26
N GLU A 330 -9.39 -8.57 6.50
CA GLU A 330 -10.40 -8.32 5.47
C GLU A 330 -10.38 -6.88 4.94
N ALA A 331 -9.89 -5.94 5.75
CA ALA A 331 -9.87 -4.52 5.42
C ALA A 331 -8.70 -4.09 4.53
N PHE A 332 -7.80 -4.99 4.17
CA PHE A 332 -6.55 -4.63 3.52
C PHE A 332 -6.57 -4.82 2.01
N TYR A 333 -5.92 -3.86 1.32
CA TYR A 333 -5.30 -4.07 0.01
C TYR A 333 -3.78 -4.05 0.16
N THR A 334 -3.09 -4.92 -0.55
CA THR A 334 -1.66 -4.69 -0.82
C THR A 334 -1.51 -3.84 -2.08
N GLY A 335 -0.54 -2.92 -2.09
CA GLY A 335 -0.34 -2.03 -3.25
C GLY A 335 -0.18 -2.77 -4.58
N LYS A 336 0.48 -3.94 -4.57
CA LYS A 336 0.73 -4.77 -5.75
C LYS A 336 -0.53 -5.25 -6.49
N ILE A 337 -1.68 -5.38 -5.81
CA ILE A 337 -2.91 -5.85 -6.45
C ILE A 337 -3.35 -4.92 -7.59
N PHE A 338 -3.07 -3.62 -7.43
CA PHE A 338 -3.41 -2.62 -8.44
C PHE A 338 -2.51 -2.72 -9.68
N GLU A 339 -1.24 -2.99 -9.49
CA GLU A 339 -0.33 -3.30 -10.61
C GLU A 339 -0.74 -4.60 -11.30
N TYR A 340 -1.11 -5.64 -10.53
CA TYR A 340 -1.54 -6.93 -11.06
C TYR A 340 -2.77 -6.82 -11.96
N ILE A 341 -3.82 -6.08 -11.55
CA ILE A 341 -5.03 -5.92 -12.38
C ILE A 341 -4.76 -5.18 -13.68
N GLN A 342 -3.67 -4.39 -13.75
CA GLN A 342 -3.26 -3.67 -14.94
C GLN A 342 -2.45 -4.54 -15.92
N THR A 343 -1.77 -5.59 -15.44
CA THR A 343 -0.94 -6.45 -16.31
C THR A 343 -1.73 -7.27 -17.35
N ASN A 344 -3.05 -7.39 -17.22
CA ASN A 344 -3.90 -8.30 -17.98
C ASN A 344 -3.60 -9.79 -17.78
N ASN A 345 -2.79 -10.15 -16.80
CA ASN A 345 -2.54 -11.53 -16.42
C ASN A 345 -3.56 -12.00 -15.38
N PRO A 346 -4.05 -13.23 -15.48
CA PRO A 346 -4.97 -13.76 -14.47
C PRO A 346 -4.29 -13.81 -13.09
N ILE A 347 -5.04 -13.47 -12.04
CA ILE A 347 -4.53 -13.43 -10.68
C ILE A 347 -5.07 -14.63 -9.91
N LEU A 348 -4.18 -15.46 -9.35
CA LEU A 348 -4.52 -16.43 -8.32
C LEU A 348 -4.44 -15.74 -6.96
N ALA A 349 -5.59 -15.37 -6.42
CA ALA A 349 -5.69 -14.65 -5.15
C ALA A 349 -5.97 -15.62 -4.00
N VAL A 350 -4.96 -15.87 -3.17
CA VAL A 350 -5.02 -16.66 -1.93
C VAL A 350 -5.23 -15.69 -0.78
N VAL A 351 -6.50 -15.37 -0.49
CA VAL A 351 -6.90 -14.22 0.36
C VAL A 351 -8.16 -14.55 1.17
N PRO A 352 -8.54 -13.73 2.18
CA PRO A 352 -9.86 -13.80 2.80
C PRO A 352 -10.99 -13.56 1.77
N GLU A 353 -11.91 -14.50 1.62
CA GLU A 353 -12.93 -14.46 0.55
C GLU A 353 -13.91 -13.28 0.61
N LYS A 354 -14.11 -12.72 1.81
CA LYS A 354 -14.94 -11.53 2.08
C LYS A 354 -14.11 -10.27 2.26
N GLY A 355 -12.80 -10.35 2.03
CA GLY A 355 -11.89 -9.22 2.16
C GLY A 355 -11.91 -8.30 0.94
N ALA A 356 -11.40 -7.08 1.14
CA ALA A 356 -11.31 -6.05 0.12
C ALA A 356 -10.57 -6.53 -1.15
N ALA A 357 -9.48 -7.29 -1.00
CA ALA A 357 -8.74 -7.86 -2.12
C ALA A 357 -9.59 -8.85 -2.94
N ALA A 358 -10.37 -9.71 -2.28
CA ALA A 358 -11.27 -10.64 -2.96
C ALA A 358 -12.39 -9.91 -3.72
N MET A 359 -12.96 -8.86 -3.13
CA MET A 359 -13.97 -8.01 -3.78
C MET A 359 -13.39 -7.36 -5.04
N LEU A 360 -12.21 -6.73 -4.93
CA LEU A 360 -11.55 -6.08 -6.06
C LEU A 360 -11.31 -7.06 -7.23
N ILE A 361 -10.79 -8.26 -6.96
CA ILE A 361 -10.56 -9.28 -7.99
C ILE A 361 -11.86 -9.72 -8.67
N LYS A 362 -12.96 -9.87 -7.90
CA LYS A 362 -14.27 -10.23 -8.42
C LYS A 362 -14.89 -9.12 -9.27
N ASP A 363 -14.85 -7.88 -8.80
CA ASP A 363 -15.41 -6.70 -9.49
C ASP A 363 -14.68 -6.40 -10.78
N THR A 364 -13.35 -6.48 -10.75
CA THR A 364 -12.48 -6.29 -11.94
C THR A 364 -12.44 -7.51 -12.87
N ARG A 365 -12.96 -8.68 -12.45
CA ARG A 365 -12.92 -9.96 -13.19
C ARG A 365 -11.50 -10.35 -13.63
N THR A 366 -10.51 -10.06 -12.80
CA THR A 366 -9.10 -10.25 -13.15
C THR A 366 -8.49 -11.54 -12.61
N GLY A 367 -9.24 -12.41 -11.93
CA GLY A 367 -8.64 -13.63 -11.39
C GLY A 367 -9.58 -14.58 -10.68
N LEU A 368 -8.98 -15.56 -10.02
CA LEU A 368 -9.64 -16.56 -9.19
C LEU A 368 -9.34 -16.28 -7.72
N VAL A 369 -10.37 -16.24 -6.89
CA VAL A 369 -10.26 -16.11 -5.44
C VAL A 369 -10.29 -17.49 -4.80
N CYS A 370 -9.26 -17.80 -3.99
CA CYS A 370 -9.16 -18.99 -3.18
C CYS A 370 -9.04 -18.59 -1.71
N HIS A 371 -9.80 -19.24 -0.83
CA HIS A 371 -9.67 -18.97 0.60
C HIS A 371 -8.24 -19.29 1.07
N TRP A 372 -7.65 -18.37 1.83
CA TRP A 372 -6.23 -18.42 2.22
C TRP A 372 -5.82 -19.68 3.00
N SER A 373 -6.75 -20.38 3.66
CA SER A 373 -6.50 -21.60 4.43
C SER A 373 -7.06 -22.87 3.79
N ASP A 374 -7.65 -22.80 2.58
CA ASP A 374 -8.23 -23.96 1.89
C ASP A 374 -7.28 -24.47 0.80
N ILE A 375 -6.49 -25.50 1.15
CA ILE A 375 -5.56 -26.17 0.22
C ILE A 375 -6.29 -26.67 -1.03
N LYS A 376 -7.52 -27.24 -0.90
CA LYS A 376 -8.24 -27.79 -2.05
C LYS A 376 -8.72 -26.67 -3.00
N ALA A 377 -9.15 -25.55 -2.46
CA ALA A 377 -9.49 -24.39 -3.28
C ALA A 377 -8.29 -23.86 -4.03
N ILE A 378 -7.11 -23.80 -3.36
CA ILE A 378 -5.85 -23.36 -3.98
C ILE A 378 -5.41 -24.36 -5.07
N GLU A 379 -5.43 -25.68 -4.78
CA GLU A 379 -5.14 -26.74 -5.76
C GLU A 379 -6.03 -26.58 -7.01
N LYS A 380 -7.35 -26.43 -6.81
CA LYS A 380 -8.33 -26.26 -7.90
C LYS A 380 -8.07 -25.00 -8.73
N GLY A 381 -7.81 -23.87 -8.06
CA GLY A 381 -7.51 -22.60 -8.73
C GLY A 381 -6.24 -22.66 -9.56
N PHE A 382 -5.14 -23.18 -9.00
CA PHE A 382 -3.87 -23.33 -9.70
C PHE A 382 -4.01 -24.29 -10.90
N LEU A 383 -4.60 -25.46 -10.69
CA LEU A 383 -4.79 -26.47 -11.75
C LEU A 383 -5.64 -25.92 -12.91
N ARG A 384 -6.69 -25.14 -12.61
CA ARG A 384 -7.50 -24.49 -13.64
C ARG A 384 -6.67 -23.53 -14.49
N MET A 385 -5.85 -22.67 -13.87
CA MET A 385 -4.97 -21.74 -14.58
C MET A 385 -3.95 -22.47 -15.45
N TYR A 386 -3.27 -23.49 -14.88
CA TYR A 386 -2.32 -24.31 -15.60
C TYR A 386 -2.93 -25.00 -16.82
N ASN A 387 -4.12 -25.58 -16.70
CA ASN A 387 -4.80 -26.26 -17.79
C ASN A 387 -5.25 -25.27 -18.90
N CYS A 388 -5.73 -24.08 -18.54
CA CYS A 388 -6.06 -23.04 -19.51
C CYS A 388 -4.82 -22.57 -20.26
N TRP A 389 -3.70 -22.36 -19.56
CA TRP A 389 -2.42 -22.02 -20.20
C TRP A 389 -1.96 -23.10 -21.19
N LYS A 390 -2.05 -24.40 -20.83
CA LYS A 390 -1.71 -25.52 -21.75
C LYS A 390 -2.54 -25.49 -23.02
N LYS A 391 -3.83 -25.20 -22.90
CA LYS A 391 -4.76 -25.13 -24.05
C LYS A 391 -4.68 -23.82 -24.83
N GLY A 392 -4.01 -22.80 -24.29
CA GLY A 392 -4.02 -21.44 -24.85
C GLY A 392 -5.37 -20.73 -24.68
N GLU A 393 -6.15 -21.12 -23.68
CA GLU A 393 -7.45 -20.53 -23.35
C GLU A 393 -7.29 -19.34 -22.40
N CYS A 394 -8.12 -18.29 -22.58
CA CYS A 394 -8.18 -17.18 -21.64
C CYS A 394 -9.08 -17.55 -20.46
N ILE A 395 -8.62 -17.33 -19.23
CA ILE A 395 -9.36 -17.66 -18.02
C ILE A 395 -10.09 -16.46 -17.41
N ILE A 396 -9.81 -15.25 -17.88
CA ILE A 396 -10.36 -13.99 -17.36
C ILE A 396 -10.96 -13.14 -18.49
N GLU A 397 -11.96 -12.34 -18.11
CA GLU A 397 -12.55 -11.28 -18.96
C GLU A 397 -12.55 -9.97 -18.14
N PRO A 398 -11.42 -9.23 -18.12
CA PRO A 398 -11.27 -8.07 -17.28
C PRO A 398 -12.29 -6.98 -17.56
N ASN A 399 -12.94 -6.47 -16.51
CA ASN A 399 -13.81 -5.31 -16.57
C ASN A 399 -12.97 -4.03 -16.59
N ARG A 400 -12.74 -3.48 -17.78
CA ARG A 400 -11.88 -2.32 -18.02
C ARG A 400 -12.41 -1.04 -17.36
N GLU A 401 -13.72 -0.85 -17.31
CA GLU A 401 -14.36 0.30 -16.66
C GLU A 401 -14.10 0.27 -15.14
N GLU A 402 -14.20 -0.92 -14.54
CA GLU A 402 -13.94 -1.08 -13.12
C GLU A 402 -12.45 -0.90 -12.80
N ILE A 403 -11.56 -1.45 -13.65
CA ILE A 403 -10.09 -1.27 -13.48
C ILE A 403 -9.70 0.20 -13.59
N ALA A 404 -10.28 0.96 -14.50
CA ALA A 404 -9.95 2.37 -14.71
C ALA A 404 -10.23 3.26 -13.47
N LYS A 405 -11.12 2.85 -12.57
CA LYS A 405 -11.38 3.57 -11.30
C LYS A 405 -10.17 3.56 -10.36
N TYR A 406 -9.25 2.64 -10.55
CA TYR A 406 -8.02 2.50 -9.75
C TYR A 406 -6.80 3.19 -10.38
N ASP A 407 -6.98 3.94 -11.48
CA ASP A 407 -5.93 4.79 -12.04
C ASP A 407 -5.61 5.94 -11.08
N ARG A 408 -4.33 6.18 -10.81
CA ARG A 408 -3.86 7.24 -9.90
C ARG A 408 -4.36 8.63 -10.28
N LYS A 409 -4.50 8.91 -11.57
CA LYS A 409 -5.04 10.18 -12.05
C LYS A 409 -6.51 10.33 -11.67
N ALA A 410 -7.33 9.29 -11.87
CA ALA A 410 -8.75 9.28 -11.46
C ALA A 410 -8.90 9.40 -9.94
N LEU A 411 -8.06 8.69 -9.17
CA LEU A 411 -8.07 8.78 -7.70
C LEU A 411 -7.64 10.16 -7.21
N THR A 412 -6.71 10.83 -7.91
CA THR A 412 -6.31 12.21 -7.60
C THR A 412 -7.43 13.21 -7.92
N GLN A 413 -8.19 12.97 -8.98
CA GLN A 413 -9.40 13.75 -9.25
C GLN A 413 -10.38 13.65 -8.08
N SER A 414 -10.66 12.44 -7.58
CA SER A 414 -11.51 12.23 -6.40
C SER A 414 -10.97 12.96 -5.16
N LEU A 415 -9.64 12.95 -4.94
CA LEU A 415 -9.02 13.71 -3.86
C LEU A 415 -9.24 15.22 -4.05
N SER A 416 -9.06 15.74 -5.26
CA SER A 416 -9.26 17.18 -5.57
C SER A 416 -10.69 17.64 -5.33
N GLU A 417 -11.67 16.79 -5.65
CA GLU A 417 -13.09 17.05 -5.38
C GLU A 417 -13.38 17.15 -3.87
N LEU A 418 -12.71 16.33 -3.05
CA LEU A 418 -12.79 16.44 -1.59
C LEU A 418 -12.10 17.72 -1.08
N LEU A 419 -10.94 18.05 -1.62
CA LEU A 419 -10.23 19.29 -1.29
C LEU A 419 -11.04 20.55 -1.67
N ASN A 420 -11.83 20.51 -2.75
CA ASN A 420 -12.69 21.62 -3.17
C ASN A 420 -13.76 21.97 -2.12
N LYS A 421 -14.08 21.06 -1.17
CA LYS A 421 -14.94 21.38 -0.04
C LYS A 421 -14.35 22.42 0.92
N ALA A 422 -13.02 22.63 0.87
CA ALA A 422 -12.35 23.72 1.60
C ALA A 422 -12.80 25.13 1.14
N LEU A 423 -13.53 25.23 0.04
CA LEU A 423 -13.87 26.47 -0.63
C LEU A 423 -15.36 26.84 -0.48
N CYS A 424 -16.11 25.94 0.11
CA CYS A 424 -17.52 26.12 0.44
C CYS A 424 -17.70 26.55 1.89
#